data_6e3f66fb535afc211c267e5270a10e73
#
_entry.id   6e3f66fb535afc211c267e5270a10e73
#
_cell.length_a   1.000
_cell.length_b   1.000
_cell.length_c   1.000
_cell.angle_alpha   90.00
_cell.angle_beta   90.00
_cell.angle_gamma   90.00
#
_symmetry.space_group_name_H-M   'P 1'
#
loop_
_entity.id
_entity.type
_entity.pdbx_description
1 polymer ?
#
loop_
_entity_poly.entity_id
_entity_poly.type
_entity_poly.pdbx_seq_one_letter_code
_entity_poly.pdbx_strand_id
1 'polypeptide(L)' 'MFKKGDKVRLKVTVPQGEVAHMRMDENGTIWYLMSWTNGEATQERWFTFEELESAE' A
#
# COMPACT_ATOMS: atom_id res chain seq x y z
N MET A 1 -1.32 -10.96 4.77
CA MET A 1 -0.13 -10.24 4.27
C MET A 1 -0.30 -9.92 2.80
N PHE A 2 0.07 -8.72 2.40
CA PHE A 2 -0.03 -8.29 1.01
C PHE A 2 1.23 -8.65 0.23
N LYS A 3 1.10 -8.76 -1.06
CA LYS A 3 2.24 -9.00 -1.94
C LYS A 3 2.13 -8.09 -3.15
N LYS A 4 3.21 -8.00 -3.92
CA LYS A 4 3.27 -7.15 -5.09
C LYS A 4 2.12 -7.43 -6.05
N GLY A 5 1.45 -6.39 -6.48
CA GLY A 5 0.31 -6.50 -7.38
C GLY A 5 -1.03 -6.55 -6.69
N ASP A 6 -1.06 -6.76 -5.37
CA ASP A 6 -2.32 -6.80 -4.63
C ASP A 6 -2.99 -5.43 -4.63
N LYS A 7 -4.30 -5.45 -4.78
CA LYS A 7 -5.09 -4.23 -4.71
C LYS A 7 -5.33 -3.88 -3.26
N VAL A 8 -4.93 -2.69 -2.86
CA VAL A 8 -5.07 -2.22 -1.47
C VAL A 8 -5.61 -0.80 -1.44
N ARG A 9 -6.10 -0.42 -0.27
CA ARG A 9 -6.55 0.96 -0.02
C ARG A 9 -6.28 1.30 1.43
N LEU A 10 -6.26 2.59 1.74
CA LEU A 10 -6.15 3.06 3.12
C LEU A 10 -7.47 2.78 3.84
N LYS A 11 -7.38 2.40 5.12
CA LYS A 11 -8.57 2.07 5.90
C LYS A 11 -9.49 3.26 6.14
N VAL A 12 -8.93 4.45 6.13
CA VAL A 12 -9.66 5.64 6.55
C VAL A 12 -10.29 6.40 5.40
N THR A 13 -9.53 6.64 4.36
CA THR A 13 -10.02 7.41 3.22
C THR A 13 -9.24 6.93 2.01
N VAL A 14 -9.91 6.63 0.97
CA VAL A 14 -9.29 6.18 -0.24
C VAL A 14 -8.45 7.19 -0.91
N PRO A 15 -7.34 6.88 -1.56
CA PRO A 15 -7.37 6.20 -2.84
C PRO A 15 -7.13 4.69 -2.75
N GLN A 16 -7.59 4.02 -3.75
CA GLN A 16 -7.39 2.60 -3.97
C GLN A 16 -6.19 2.43 -4.89
N GLY A 17 -5.32 1.49 -4.57
CA GLY A 17 -4.12 1.30 -5.36
C GLY A 17 -3.58 -0.12 -5.27
N GLU A 18 -2.32 -0.31 -5.63
CA GLU A 18 -1.68 -1.61 -5.64
C GLU A 18 -0.41 -1.58 -4.81
N VAL A 19 -0.03 -2.74 -4.28
CA VAL A 19 1.25 -2.91 -3.62
C VAL A 19 2.33 -3.03 -4.70
N ALA A 20 3.23 -2.05 -4.73
CA ALA A 20 4.34 -2.06 -5.69
C ALA A 20 5.57 -2.76 -5.13
N HIS A 21 5.86 -2.57 -3.84
CA HIS A 21 7.00 -3.18 -3.17
C HIS A 21 6.67 -3.47 -1.71
N MET A 22 7.49 -4.32 -1.10
CA MET A 22 7.38 -4.65 0.31
C MET A 22 8.78 -4.63 0.92
N ARG A 23 8.86 -4.29 2.21
CA ARG A 23 10.11 -4.44 2.95
C ARG A 23 9.82 -4.63 4.43
N MET A 24 10.80 -5.16 5.15
CA MET A 24 10.71 -5.34 6.59
C MET A 24 11.82 -4.50 7.24
N ASP A 25 11.47 -3.77 8.29
CA ASP A 25 12.46 -2.97 9.00
C ASP A 25 13.13 -3.78 10.11
N GLU A 26 14.01 -3.14 10.88
CA GLU A 26 14.78 -3.79 11.93
C GLU A 26 13.91 -4.35 13.05
N ASN A 27 12.72 -3.81 13.22
CA ASN A 27 11.79 -4.21 14.27
C ASN A 27 10.83 -5.31 13.81
N GLY A 28 10.99 -5.78 12.59
CA GLY A 28 10.10 -6.81 12.04
C GLY A 28 8.81 -6.26 11.47
N THR A 29 8.67 -4.95 11.40
CA THR A 29 7.48 -4.33 10.81
C THR A 29 7.56 -4.40 9.29
N ILE A 30 6.49 -4.91 8.69
CA ILE A 30 6.42 -4.99 7.23
C ILE A 30 5.78 -3.73 6.68
N TRP A 31 6.47 -3.13 5.72
CA TRP A 31 6.01 -1.92 5.05
C TRP A 31 5.65 -2.24 3.62
N TYR A 32 4.58 -1.62 3.14
CA TYR A 32 4.10 -1.81 1.78
C TYR A 32 4.15 -0.47 1.05
N LEU A 33 4.77 -0.47 -0.13
CA LEU A 33 4.75 0.70 -0.99
C LEU A 33 3.49 0.63 -1.84
N MET A 34 2.53 1.47 -1.49
CA MET A 34 1.27 1.55 -2.22
C MET A 34 1.40 2.57 -3.35
N SER A 35 0.99 2.18 -4.53
CA SER A 35 1.00 3.03 -5.71
C SER A 35 -0.44 3.25 -6.18
N TRP A 36 -0.78 4.50 -6.45
CA TRP A 36 -2.11 4.84 -6.98
C TRP A 36 -1.99 6.00 -7.95
N THR A 37 -3.00 6.15 -8.80
CA THR A 37 -3.05 7.25 -9.74
C THR A 37 -4.06 8.28 -9.28
N ASN A 38 -3.62 9.54 -9.23
CA ASN A 38 -4.47 10.66 -8.86
C ASN A 38 -4.44 11.65 -10.03
N GLY A 39 -5.46 11.58 -10.88
CA GLY A 39 -5.49 12.35 -12.10
C GLY A 39 -4.46 11.82 -13.09
N GLU A 40 -3.50 12.64 -13.47
CA GLU A 40 -2.45 12.24 -14.42
C GLU A 40 -1.16 11.80 -13.73
N ALA A 41 -1.09 11.95 -12.41
CA ALA A 41 0.12 11.66 -11.66
C ALA A 41 -0.01 10.36 -10.88
N THR A 42 1.06 9.57 -10.88
CA THR A 42 1.15 8.38 -10.05
C THR A 42 1.81 8.76 -8.73
N GLN A 43 1.18 8.39 -7.64
CA GLN A 43 1.68 8.64 -6.30
C GLN A 43 2.11 7.33 -5.66
N GLU A 44 3.13 7.39 -4.81
CA GLU A 44 3.60 6.22 -4.07
C GLU A 44 3.93 6.61 -2.65
N ARG A 45 3.52 5.80 -1.69
CA ARG A 45 3.84 6.01 -0.29
C ARG A 45 3.95 4.69 0.43
N TRP A 46 4.74 4.68 1.52
CA TRP A 46 4.91 3.51 2.37
C TRP A 46 3.88 3.51 3.49
N PHE A 47 3.25 2.37 3.70
CA PHE A 47 2.27 2.17 4.76
C PHE A 47 2.52 0.85 5.46
N THR A 48 2.11 0.75 6.72
CA THR A 48 2.16 -0.51 7.45
C THR A 48 0.93 -1.34 7.11
N PHE A 49 0.99 -2.63 7.47
CA PHE A 49 -0.13 -3.54 7.24
C PHE A 49 -1.44 -3.03 7.88
N GLU A 50 -1.31 -2.43 9.07
CA GLU A 50 -2.48 -1.95 9.81
C GLU A 50 -3.19 -0.77 9.16
N GLU A 51 -2.49 -0.03 8.32
CA GLU A 51 -3.05 1.13 7.64
C GLU A 51 -3.77 0.79 6.35
N LEU A 52 -3.60 -0.44 5.88
CA LEU A 52 -4.16 -0.89 4.60
C LEU A 52 -5.18 -2.01 4.82
N GLU A 53 -6.06 -2.18 3.85
CA GLU A 53 -6.96 -3.32 3.80
C GLU A 53 -7.13 -3.75 2.35
N SER A 54 -7.55 -5.01 2.14
CA SER A 54 -7.78 -5.50 0.80
C SER A 54 -8.94 -4.75 0.16
N ALA A 55 -8.77 -4.40 -1.10
CA ALA A 55 -9.79 -3.68 -1.89
C ALA A 55 -10.61 -4.63 -2.76
N GLU A 56 -10.38 -5.92 -2.66
CA GLU A 56 -11.13 -6.91 -3.43
C GLU A 56 -12.36 -7.39 -2.69
#